data_dc55679baa8b35ec3213cc7d0aceacd0
#
_entry.id   dc55679baa8b35ec3213cc7d0aceacd0
#
_cell.length_a   1.000
_cell.length_b   1.000
_cell.length_c   1.000
_cell.angle_alpha   90.00
_cell.angle_beta   90.00
_cell.angle_gamma   90.00
#
_symmetry.space_group_name_H-M   'P 1'
#
loop_
_entity.id
_entity.type
_entity.pdbx_description
1 polymer ?
#
loop_
_entity_poly.entity_id
_entity_poly.type
_entity_poly.pdbx_seq_one_letter_code
_entity_poly.pdbx_strand_id
1 'polypeptide(L)'
;MKRRLRAYKKTVSIVNEKAIELYKGLGIEKKGFLLEGTDKESGQYTFMGVEPNEIIQSDKDSLVITRKDGSREVREGNPLIRLKEYFDEFEIVKDPGELDFIGGLVGSLGYDYIRYTEVLPDDNPDEIGIETIQLMLADKFIAINHTAETFTAVVLGEDSEEGRIKALKEAEELIKTAREGVDKFKDDKPDMSLDGVILKKSDTLEQYSKKVNKIKNYIKEGHIFQTVLSQRWTIKTGQSGFNLYEKLRELNPSPYMYYFNFGDFEIIGSSPEMIVKQSDNKVYTCPIAGTRKRGATKEQDIALEEELLADEKERAEHVMLVDLARNDMGR
;
A
#
# COMPACT_ATOMS: atom_id res chain seq x y z
N MET A 1 -23.05 -14.10 14.91
CA MET A 1 -22.52 -13.40 16.10
C MET A 1 -21.17 -12.84 15.64
N LYS A 2 -20.90 -11.54 15.86
CA LYS A 2 -19.63 -10.94 15.42
C LYS A 2 -18.46 -11.53 16.21
N ARG A 3 -17.32 -11.71 15.53
CA ARG A 3 -16.04 -12.09 16.17
C ARG A 3 -15.49 -10.85 16.87
N ARG A 4 -15.60 -10.77 18.19
CA ARG A 4 -15.13 -9.64 18.97
C ARG A 4 -13.66 -9.82 19.29
N LEU A 5 -12.85 -8.92 18.74
CA LEU A 5 -11.38 -8.94 18.84
C LEU A 5 -10.89 -7.67 19.53
N ARG A 6 -9.78 -7.78 20.23
CA ARG A 6 -9.04 -6.66 20.82
C ARG A 6 -7.59 -6.70 20.35
N ALA A 7 -6.98 -5.52 20.13
CA ALA A 7 -5.58 -5.40 19.83
C ALA A 7 -4.75 -5.48 21.12
N TYR A 8 -3.98 -6.55 21.28
CA TYR A 8 -3.03 -6.69 22.37
C TYR A 8 -1.63 -6.30 21.89
N LYS A 9 -0.91 -5.55 22.72
CA LYS A 9 0.32 -4.87 22.30
C LYS A 9 1.46 -5.15 23.25
N LYS A 10 2.66 -5.35 22.68
CA LYS A 10 3.92 -5.36 23.42
C LYS A 10 4.87 -4.38 22.76
N THR A 11 5.26 -3.34 23.48
CA THR A 11 6.17 -2.30 23.00
C THR A 11 7.55 -2.46 23.59
N VAL A 12 8.57 -2.26 22.76
CA VAL A 12 9.98 -2.25 23.16
C VAL A 12 10.69 -1.07 22.47
N SER A 13 11.78 -0.59 23.05
CA SER A 13 12.61 0.43 22.45
C SER A 13 13.44 -0.12 21.31
N ILE A 14 13.64 0.68 20.27
CA ILE A 14 14.62 0.46 19.20
C ILE A 14 15.98 0.91 19.75
N VAL A 15 17.01 0.09 19.60
CA VAL A 15 18.37 0.42 20.02
C VAL A 15 19.24 0.81 18.83
N ASN A 16 19.30 -0.05 17.82
CA ASN A 16 20.06 0.17 16.58
C ASN A 16 19.41 -0.52 15.36
N GLU A 17 18.23 -1.11 15.52
CA GLU A 17 17.58 -1.88 14.47
C GLU A 17 16.95 -0.95 13.45
N LYS A 18 17.10 -1.26 12.16
CA LYS A 18 16.37 -0.60 11.06
C LYS A 18 15.11 -1.38 10.69
N ALA A 19 14.07 -0.68 10.27
CA ALA A 19 12.81 -1.29 9.86
C ALA A 19 13.01 -2.40 8.80
N ILE A 20 13.87 -2.15 7.82
CA ILE A 20 14.17 -3.09 6.75
C ILE A 20 14.85 -4.37 7.28
N GLU A 21 15.75 -4.24 8.24
CA GLU A 21 16.45 -5.36 8.87
C GLU A 21 15.51 -6.20 9.73
N LEU A 22 14.60 -5.54 10.46
CA LEU A 22 13.54 -6.22 11.22
C LEU A 22 12.59 -7.00 10.30
N TYR A 23 12.22 -6.42 9.15
CA TYR A 23 11.38 -7.13 8.18
C TYR A 23 12.10 -8.35 7.57
N LYS A 24 13.38 -8.19 7.19
CA LYS A 24 14.22 -9.31 6.76
C LYS A 24 14.29 -10.40 7.84
N GLY A 25 14.39 -9.99 9.10
CA GLY A 25 14.39 -10.89 10.25
C GLY A 25 13.10 -11.71 10.43
N LEU A 26 11.97 -11.16 10.02
CA LEU A 26 10.70 -11.89 10.02
C LEU A 26 10.61 -12.94 8.89
N GLY A 27 11.39 -12.79 7.82
CA GLY A 27 11.46 -13.71 6.69
C GLY A 27 10.79 -13.13 5.43
N ILE A 28 11.60 -12.58 4.54
CA ILE A 28 11.16 -11.96 3.29
C ILE A 28 10.56 -12.95 2.29
N GLU A 29 10.87 -14.25 2.43
CA GLU A 29 10.34 -15.33 1.62
C GLU A 29 8.89 -15.70 1.97
N LYS A 30 8.42 -15.24 3.12
CA LYS A 30 7.06 -15.50 3.60
C LYS A 30 6.06 -14.53 2.98
N LYS A 31 4.82 -14.98 2.83
CA LYS A 31 3.71 -14.07 2.51
C LYS A 31 3.62 -12.99 3.57
N GLY A 32 3.47 -11.73 3.15
CA GLY A 32 3.48 -10.62 4.11
C GLY A 32 3.51 -9.25 3.46
N PHE A 33 3.67 -8.24 4.29
CA PHE A 33 3.66 -6.86 3.86
C PHE A 33 4.66 -6.00 4.63
N LEU A 34 5.15 -4.97 3.96
CA LEU A 34 5.91 -3.86 4.54
C LEU A 34 5.35 -2.55 3.99
N LEU A 35 4.89 -1.67 4.88
CA LEU A 35 4.36 -0.35 4.56
C LEU A 35 5.20 0.69 5.29
N GLU A 36 5.91 1.53 4.54
CA GLU A 36 6.74 2.58 5.11
C GLU A 36 6.16 3.95 4.77
N GLY A 37 5.89 4.76 5.79
CA GLY A 37 5.56 6.16 5.64
C GLY A 37 6.78 7.04 5.87
N THR A 38 6.99 8.06 5.03
CA THR A 38 8.09 9.02 5.17
C THR A 38 7.63 10.45 5.40
N ASP A 39 6.33 10.71 5.36
CA ASP A 39 5.74 12.02 5.55
C ASP A 39 5.64 12.37 7.05
N LYS A 40 5.93 13.63 7.40
CA LYS A 40 5.85 14.13 8.78
C LYS A 40 4.43 14.11 9.36
N GLU A 41 3.41 14.15 8.52
CA GLU A 41 2.01 14.14 8.95
C GLU A 41 1.41 12.72 9.01
N SER A 42 1.86 11.81 8.13
CA SER A 42 1.37 10.42 8.06
C SER A 42 2.47 9.38 8.25
N GLY A 43 3.73 9.77 8.20
CA GLY A 43 4.89 8.90 7.99
C GLY A 43 5.73 8.59 9.20
N GLN A 44 5.19 8.75 10.40
CA GLN A 44 5.92 8.39 11.62
C GLN A 44 5.95 6.87 11.88
N TYR A 45 5.28 6.10 11.06
CA TYR A 45 5.13 4.66 11.27
C TYR A 45 5.57 3.84 10.07
N THR A 46 6.19 2.71 10.38
CA THR A 46 6.33 1.56 9.47
C THR A 46 5.52 0.41 10.02
N PHE A 47 4.70 -0.21 9.18
CA PHE A 47 3.93 -1.42 9.52
C PHE A 47 4.47 -2.60 8.73
N MET A 48 4.65 -3.75 9.41
CA MET A 48 5.12 -4.96 8.77
C MET A 48 4.52 -6.21 9.40
N GLY A 49 4.17 -7.18 8.57
CA GLY A 49 3.65 -8.47 9.02
C GLY A 49 3.97 -9.58 8.05
N VAL A 50 4.07 -10.79 8.57
CA VAL A 50 4.29 -12.00 7.78
C VAL A 50 3.35 -13.10 8.22
N GLU A 51 3.12 -14.07 7.32
CA GLU A 51 2.27 -15.25 7.55
C GLU A 51 0.86 -14.88 8.06
N PRO A 52 0.09 -14.08 7.28
CA PRO A 52 -1.28 -13.72 7.64
C PRO A 52 -2.13 -14.99 7.79
N ASN A 53 -3.08 -14.97 8.75
CA ASN A 53 -3.97 -16.10 8.95
C ASN A 53 -4.98 -16.28 7.81
N GLU A 54 -5.34 -15.19 7.13
CA GLU A 54 -6.27 -15.22 6.01
C GLU A 54 -5.77 -14.33 4.87
N ILE A 55 -5.93 -14.81 3.63
CA ILE A 55 -5.74 -14.05 2.38
C ILE A 55 -7.09 -13.99 1.69
N ILE A 56 -7.49 -12.81 1.28
CA ILE A 56 -8.79 -12.50 0.70
C ILE A 56 -8.56 -12.02 -0.73
N GLN A 57 -9.16 -12.71 -1.70
CA GLN A 57 -8.98 -12.43 -3.12
C GLN A 57 -10.35 -12.42 -3.82
N SER A 58 -10.51 -11.57 -4.84
CA SER A 58 -11.63 -11.75 -5.77
C SER A 58 -11.33 -12.92 -6.73
N ASP A 59 -12.35 -13.55 -7.22
CA ASP A 59 -12.31 -14.50 -8.33
C ASP A 59 -13.59 -14.29 -9.13
N LYS A 60 -13.51 -13.48 -10.21
CA LYS A 60 -14.66 -13.07 -11.02
C LYS A 60 -15.79 -12.49 -10.16
N ASP A 61 -16.87 -13.24 -10.03
CA ASP A 61 -18.09 -12.86 -9.29
C ASP A 61 -18.13 -13.47 -7.89
N SER A 62 -16.98 -13.73 -7.28
CA SER A 62 -16.89 -14.29 -5.94
C SER A 62 -15.74 -13.68 -5.14
N LEU A 63 -15.80 -13.79 -3.81
CA LEU A 63 -14.72 -13.53 -2.89
C LEU A 63 -14.21 -14.85 -2.33
N VAL A 64 -12.91 -15.09 -2.42
CA VAL A 64 -12.24 -16.28 -1.90
C VAL A 64 -11.41 -15.92 -0.69
N ILE A 65 -11.64 -16.61 0.41
CA ILE A 65 -10.89 -16.49 1.66
C ILE A 65 -10.07 -17.77 1.82
N THR A 66 -8.75 -17.64 1.76
CA THR A 66 -7.81 -18.75 1.97
C THR A 66 -7.18 -18.61 3.33
N ARG A 67 -7.33 -19.61 4.21
CA ARG A 67 -6.77 -19.61 5.56
C ARG A 67 -5.38 -20.24 5.59
N LYS A 68 -4.63 -19.98 6.66
CA LYS A 68 -3.26 -20.49 6.87
C LYS A 68 -3.19 -22.04 6.85
N ASP A 69 -4.24 -22.72 7.25
CA ASP A 69 -4.33 -24.19 7.20
C ASP A 69 -4.63 -24.75 5.78
N GLY A 70 -4.75 -23.87 4.78
CA GLY A 70 -5.05 -24.21 3.41
C GLY A 70 -6.56 -24.36 3.12
N SER A 71 -7.43 -24.22 4.12
CA SER A 71 -8.87 -24.23 3.89
C SER A 71 -9.30 -23.01 3.07
N ARG A 72 -10.31 -23.20 2.22
CA ARG A 72 -10.84 -22.16 1.35
C ARG A 72 -12.34 -22.00 1.56
N GLU A 73 -12.80 -20.78 1.63
CA GLU A 73 -14.19 -20.38 1.67
C GLU A 73 -14.47 -19.51 0.44
N VAL A 74 -15.51 -19.84 -0.31
CA VAL A 74 -15.94 -19.07 -1.49
C VAL A 74 -17.29 -18.42 -1.19
N ARG A 75 -17.39 -17.13 -1.41
CA ARG A 75 -18.62 -16.34 -1.25
C ARG A 75 -19.05 -15.82 -2.60
N GLU A 76 -20.05 -16.45 -3.18
CA GLU A 76 -20.59 -16.08 -4.48
C GLU A 76 -21.26 -14.71 -4.48
N GLY A 77 -21.15 -13.97 -5.58
CA GLY A 77 -21.73 -12.66 -5.81
C GLY A 77 -20.68 -11.54 -5.78
N ASN A 78 -21.13 -10.31 -5.98
CA ASN A 78 -20.24 -9.15 -6.13
C ASN A 78 -19.16 -9.09 -5.04
N PRO A 79 -17.86 -9.18 -5.41
CA PRO A 79 -16.75 -9.28 -4.47
C PRO A 79 -16.67 -8.13 -3.46
N LEU A 80 -17.04 -6.91 -3.86
CA LEU A 80 -17.06 -5.76 -2.96
C LEU A 80 -18.10 -5.92 -1.85
N ILE A 81 -19.29 -6.40 -2.21
CA ILE A 81 -20.35 -6.67 -1.21
C ILE A 81 -19.90 -7.76 -0.25
N ARG A 82 -19.29 -8.84 -0.79
CA ARG A 82 -18.80 -9.96 0.02
C ARG A 82 -17.63 -9.56 0.92
N LEU A 83 -16.75 -8.65 0.44
CA LEU A 83 -15.67 -8.09 1.24
C LEU A 83 -16.23 -7.26 2.42
N LYS A 84 -17.25 -6.44 2.17
CA LYS A 84 -17.93 -5.70 3.22
C LYS A 84 -18.56 -6.63 4.26
N GLU A 85 -19.30 -7.66 3.82
CA GLU A 85 -19.90 -8.66 4.71
C GLU A 85 -18.83 -9.37 5.54
N TYR A 86 -17.70 -9.78 4.92
CA TYR A 86 -16.58 -10.37 5.63
C TYR A 86 -16.04 -9.43 6.72
N PHE A 87 -15.86 -8.15 6.41
CA PHE A 87 -15.34 -7.18 7.37
C PHE A 87 -16.35 -6.93 8.51
N ASP A 88 -17.65 -6.93 8.20
CA ASP A 88 -18.74 -6.77 9.18
C ASP A 88 -18.86 -7.95 10.17
N GLU A 89 -18.19 -9.08 9.93
CA GLU A 89 -18.10 -10.19 10.89
C GLU A 89 -17.19 -9.88 12.08
N PHE A 90 -16.33 -8.88 11.98
CA PHE A 90 -15.42 -8.48 13.03
C PHE A 90 -15.97 -7.28 13.81
N GLU A 91 -15.71 -7.28 15.10
CA GLU A 91 -15.83 -6.13 15.98
C GLU A 91 -14.47 -5.93 16.65
N ILE A 92 -13.67 -5.01 16.11
CA ILE A 92 -12.36 -4.72 16.70
C ILE A 92 -12.55 -3.63 17.76
N VAL A 93 -12.30 -3.99 19.01
CA VAL A 93 -12.37 -3.06 20.15
C VAL A 93 -11.12 -2.18 20.14
N LYS A 94 -11.30 -0.87 19.99
CA LYS A 94 -10.25 0.15 20.03
C LYS A 94 -10.29 0.87 21.38
N ASP A 95 -9.13 0.89 22.08
CA ASP A 95 -8.97 1.66 23.31
C ASP A 95 -8.55 3.11 23.01
N PRO A 96 -8.90 4.10 23.86
CA PRO A 96 -8.48 5.47 23.67
C PRO A 96 -6.95 5.61 23.59
N GLY A 97 -6.45 6.41 22.63
CA GLY A 97 -5.01 6.63 22.44
C GLY A 97 -4.27 5.49 21.76
N GLU A 98 -4.98 4.55 21.16
CA GLU A 98 -4.37 3.52 20.33
C GLU A 98 -3.85 4.06 18.99
N LEU A 99 -2.98 3.24 18.35
CA LEU A 99 -2.54 3.46 16.98
C LEU A 99 -3.75 3.65 16.05
N ASP A 100 -3.60 4.47 15.01
CA ASP A 100 -4.64 4.60 13.99
C ASP A 100 -4.94 3.27 13.32
N PHE A 101 -3.90 2.47 13.04
CA PHE A 101 -4.02 1.12 12.55
C PHE A 101 -3.74 0.11 13.66
N ILE A 102 -4.76 -0.64 14.05
CA ILE A 102 -4.70 -1.68 15.08
C ILE A 102 -4.92 -3.09 14.54
N GLY A 103 -5.01 -3.25 13.22
CA GLY A 103 -5.31 -4.47 12.50
C GLY A 103 -6.44 -4.26 11.51
N GLY A 104 -6.68 -5.23 10.66
CA GLY A 104 -7.66 -5.17 9.59
C GLY A 104 -7.12 -5.76 8.29
N LEU A 105 -7.51 -5.22 7.15
CA LEU A 105 -7.08 -5.70 5.84
C LEU A 105 -6.01 -4.79 5.25
N VAL A 106 -4.95 -5.39 4.72
CA VAL A 106 -3.87 -4.71 4.00
C VAL A 106 -3.65 -5.38 2.65
N GLY A 107 -3.32 -4.61 1.62
CA GLY A 107 -3.04 -5.17 0.30
C GLY A 107 -3.34 -4.20 -0.82
N SER A 108 -3.81 -4.74 -1.94
CA SER A 108 -4.04 -4.00 -3.19
C SER A 108 -5.47 -4.17 -3.68
N LEU A 109 -6.05 -3.06 -4.13
CA LEU A 109 -7.25 -3.02 -4.95
C LEU A 109 -6.82 -2.55 -6.34
N GLY A 110 -6.98 -3.40 -7.35
CA GLY A 110 -6.62 -3.11 -8.73
C GLY A 110 -7.47 -1.98 -9.32
N TYR A 111 -6.97 -1.36 -10.40
CA TYR A 111 -7.68 -0.26 -11.08
C TYR A 111 -9.11 -0.67 -11.53
N ASP A 112 -9.29 -1.90 -11.95
CA ASP A 112 -10.58 -2.46 -12.39
C ASP A 112 -11.58 -2.73 -11.26
N TYR A 113 -11.22 -2.44 -9.99
CA TYR A 113 -12.14 -2.45 -8.86
C TYR A 113 -13.43 -1.62 -9.11
N ILE A 114 -13.33 -0.54 -9.89
CA ILE A 114 -14.45 0.30 -10.30
C ILE A 114 -15.57 -0.50 -11.00
N ARG A 115 -15.25 -1.63 -11.65
CA ARG A 115 -16.22 -2.50 -12.33
C ARG A 115 -17.20 -3.20 -11.40
N TYR A 116 -16.91 -3.24 -10.11
CA TYR A 116 -17.85 -3.76 -9.12
C TYR A 116 -18.98 -2.76 -8.80
N THR A 117 -18.81 -1.49 -9.17
CA THR A 117 -19.77 -0.42 -8.92
C THR A 117 -20.31 0.25 -10.19
N GLU A 118 -19.55 0.21 -11.29
CA GLU A 118 -19.86 0.89 -12.54
C GLU A 118 -19.90 -0.09 -13.70
N VAL A 119 -20.82 0.14 -14.65
CA VAL A 119 -20.90 -0.66 -15.88
C VAL A 119 -19.95 -0.06 -16.92
N LEU A 120 -18.83 -0.72 -17.12
CA LEU A 120 -17.78 -0.30 -18.06
C LEU A 120 -17.50 -1.42 -19.07
N PRO A 121 -17.11 -1.08 -20.34
CA PRO A 121 -16.64 -2.05 -21.30
C PRO A 121 -15.45 -2.84 -20.78
N ASP A 122 -15.41 -4.15 -21.06
CA ASP A 122 -14.30 -5.05 -20.67
C ASP A 122 -13.65 -5.66 -21.92
N ASP A 123 -13.17 -4.77 -22.79
CA ASP A 123 -12.62 -5.16 -24.09
C ASP A 123 -11.10 -5.40 -24.08
N ASN A 124 -10.43 -5.08 -22.96
CA ASN A 124 -8.99 -5.23 -22.86
C ASN A 124 -8.62 -6.62 -22.33
N PRO A 125 -7.65 -7.31 -22.96
CA PRO A 125 -7.19 -8.59 -22.46
C PRO A 125 -6.46 -8.44 -21.11
N ASP A 126 -6.76 -9.30 -20.15
CA ASP A 126 -5.95 -9.43 -18.96
C ASP A 126 -4.68 -10.25 -19.31
N GLU A 127 -3.53 -9.59 -19.29
CA GLU A 127 -2.23 -10.23 -19.58
C GLU A 127 -1.42 -10.50 -18.31
N ILE A 128 -1.91 -10.07 -17.13
CA ILE A 128 -1.20 -10.21 -15.85
C ILE A 128 -1.78 -11.36 -15.04
N GLY A 129 -3.11 -11.52 -15.05
CA GLY A 129 -3.80 -12.58 -14.34
C GLY A 129 -3.75 -12.42 -12.81
N ILE A 130 -3.71 -11.17 -12.32
CA ILE A 130 -3.79 -10.88 -10.89
C ILE A 130 -5.20 -10.38 -10.59
N GLU A 131 -5.87 -11.03 -9.67
CA GLU A 131 -7.21 -10.66 -9.27
C GLU A 131 -7.30 -9.24 -8.71
N THR A 132 -8.43 -8.57 -8.91
CA THR A 132 -8.64 -7.16 -8.57
C THR A 132 -8.53 -6.89 -7.07
N ILE A 133 -9.01 -7.81 -6.22
CA ILE A 133 -8.86 -7.70 -4.77
C ILE A 133 -7.78 -8.67 -4.31
N GLN A 134 -6.76 -8.15 -3.67
CA GLN A 134 -5.64 -8.91 -3.12
C GLN A 134 -5.34 -8.37 -1.72
N LEU A 135 -5.90 -8.99 -0.68
CA LEU A 135 -5.81 -8.51 0.69
C LEU A 135 -5.30 -9.61 1.63
N MET A 136 -4.65 -9.19 2.69
CA MET A 136 -4.19 -10.00 3.81
C MET A 136 -4.86 -9.52 5.08
N LEU A 137 -5.28 -10.42 5.95
CA LEU A 137 -5.71 -10.07 7.31
C LEU A 137 -4.46 -9.75 8.15
N ALA A 138 -4.28 -8.48 8.48
CA ALA A 138 -3.22 -8.01 9.39
C ALA A 138 -3.69 -8.17 10.83
N ASP A 139 -3.77 -9.41 11.28
CA ASP A 139 -4.14 -9.79 12.64
C ASP A 139 -2.92 -9.92 13.57
N LYS A 140 -1.72 -9.95 12.98
CA LYS A 140 -0.44 -9.96 13.68
C LYS A 140 0.59 -9.17 12.88
N PHE A 141 1.16 -8.11 13.49
CA PHE A 141 2.12 -7.25 12.81
C PHE A 141 2.98 -6.44 13.79
N ILE A 142 4.02 -5.82 13.29
CA ILE A 142 4.86 -4.84 13.99
C ILE A 142 4.55 -3.44 13.47
N ALA A 143 4.37 -2.49 14.39
CA ALA A 143 4.32 -1.07 14.12
C ALA A 143 5.58 -0.40 14.69
N ILE A 144 6.36 0.26 13.85
CA ILE A 144 7.53 1.03 14.26
C ILE A 144 7.13 2.51 14.30
N ASN A 145 7.31 3.13 15.47
CA ASN A 145 7.21 4.59 15.61
C ASN A 145 8.62 5.19 15.52
N HIS A 146 8.89 5.88 14.42
CA HIS A 146 10.21 6.48 14.16
C HIS A 146 10.52 7.69 15.05
N THR A 147 9.50 8.39 15.53
CA THR A 147 9.67 9.55 16.42
C THR A 147 9.93 9.12 17.85
N ALA A 148 9.19 8.13 18.33
CA ALA A 148 9.34 7.61 19.69
C ALA A 148 10.45 6.56 19.81
N GLU A 149 11.08 6.16 18.70
CA GLU A 149 12.10 5.10 18.63
C GLU A 149 11.64 3.82 19.32
N THR A 150 10.40 3.42 19.02
CA THR A 150 9.81 2.20 19.57
C THR A 150 9.29 1.30 18.46
N PHE A 151 9.31 -0.01 18.71
CA PHE A 151 8.49 -0.90 17.92
C PHE A 151 7.52 -1.71 18.78
N THR A 152 6.32 -1.85 18.28
CA THR A 152 5.19 -2.46 18.96
C THR A 152 4.71 -3.65 18.16
N ALA A 153 4.79 -4.84 18.73
CA ALA A 153 4.06 -5.98 18.17
C ALA A 153 2.60 -5.89 18.58
N VAL A 154 1.71 -6.01 17.60
CA VAL A 154 0.27 -5.97 17.74
C VAL A 154 -0.29 -7.32 17.32
N VAL A 155 -1.16 -7.90 18.13
CA VAL A 155 -1.86 -9.15 17.84
C VAL A 155 -3.34 -8.99 18.17
N LEU A 156 -4.20 -9.26 17.19
CA LEU A 156 -5.64 -9.34 17.39
C LEU A 156 -5.99 -10.68 18.05
N GLY A 157 -6.49 -10.63 19.27
CA GLY A 157 -6.95 -11.78 20.01
C GLY A 157 -8.40 -11.63 20.41
N GLU A 158 -9.04 -12.72 20.88
CA GLU A 158 -10.37 -12.64 21.46
C GLU A 158 -10.39 -11.66 22.64
N ASP A 159 -11.47 -10.89 22.77
CA ASP A 159 -11.68 -9.95 23.89
C ASP A 159 -12.02 -10.72 25.17
N SER A 160 -11.02 -11.46 25.68
CA SER A 160 -11.08 -12.31 26.86
C SER A 160 -9.72 -12.39 27.54
N GLU A 161 -9.67 -12.84 28.80
CA GLU A 161 -8.38 -13.01 29.50
C GLU A 161 -7.50 -14.11 28.86
N GLU A 162 -8.11 -15.18 28.38
CA GLU A 162 -7.39 -16.25 27.68
C GLU A 162 -6.82 -15.72 26.34
N GLY A 163 -7.64 -14.99 25.57
CA GLY A 163 -7.23 -14.32 24.34
C GLY A 163 -6.07 -13.34 24.58
N ARG A 164 -6.12 -12.58 25.66
CA ARG A 164 -5.05 -11.66 26.08
C ARG A 164 -3.73 -12.38 26.32
N ILE A 165 -3.74 -13.46 27.12
CA ILE A 165 -2.53 -14.23 27.45
C ILE A 165 -1.90 -14.81 26.18
N LYS A 166 -2.72 -15.40 25.30
CA LYS A 166 -2.26 -15.99 24.04
C LYS A 166 -1.68 -14.91 23.14
N ALA A 167 -2.38 -13.80 22.93
CA ALA A 167 -1.95 -12.72 22.04
C ALA A 167 -0.66 -12.04 22.53
N LEU A 168 -0.50 -11.81 23.83
CA LEU A 168 0.73 -11.23 24.37
C LEU A 168 1.93 -12.18 24.21
N LYS A 169 1.74 -13.48 24.35
CA LYS A 169 2.78 -14.47 24.05
C LYS A 169 3.19 -14.44 22.59
N GLU A 170 2.22 -14.40 21.67
CA GLU A 170 2.50 -14.27 20.23
C GLU A 170 3.22 -12.95 19.90
N ALA A 171 2.86 -11.86 20.57
CA ALA A 171 3.54 -10.57 20.40
C ALA A 171 5.00 -10.63 20.85
N GLU A 172 5.30 -11.31 21.97
CA GLU A 172 6.67 -11.53 22.42
C GLU A 172 7.49 -12.38 21.45
N GLU A 173 6.89 -13.45 20.94
CA GLU A 173 7.51 -14.31 19.92
C GLU A 173 7.80 -13.55 18.63
N LEU A 174 6.89 -12.66 18.20
CA LEU A 174 7.07 -11.82 17.01
C LEU A 174 8.26 -10.86 17.17
N ILE A 175 8.36 -10.19 18.33
CA ILE A 175 9.48 -9.31 18.66
C ILE A 175 10.80 -10.09 18.65
N LYS A 176 10.81 -11.25 19.29
CA LYS A 176 11.99 -12.11 19.37
C LYS A 176 12.44 -12.54 17.97
N THR A 177 11.51 -13.04 17.14
CA THR A 177 11.80 -13.49 15.78
C THR A 177 12.41 -12.37 14.94
N ALA A 178 11.80 -11.17 14.97
CA ALA A 178 12.30 -10.03 14.24
C ALA A 178 13.74 -9.66 14.65
N ARG A 179 14.03 -9.62 15.95
CA ARG A 179 15.37 -9.28 16.48
C ARG A 179 16.43 -10.34 16.20
N GLU A 180 16.13 -11.61 16.42
CA GLU A 180 17.07 -12.70 16.15
C GLU A 180 17.45 -12.78 14.67
N GLY A 181 16.59 -12.32 13.78
CA GLY A 181 16.87 -12.23 12.35
C GLY A 181 17.75 -11.06 11.96
N VAL A 182 17.73 -9.94 12.70
CA VAL A 182 18.50 -8.72 12.36
C VAL A 182 20.00 -8.99 12.23
N ASP A 183 20.58 -9.76 13.15
CA ASP A 183 22.03 -10.03 13.13
C ASP A 183 22.51 -10.72 11.86
N LYS A 184 21.60 -11.41 11.14
CA LYS A 184 21.90 -12.05 9.86
C LYS A 184 22.02 -11.05 8.70
N PHE A 185 21.39 -9.88 8.82
CA PHE A 185 21.24 -8.90 7.76
C PHE A 185 21.79 -7.51 8.10
N LYS A 186 22.43 -7.35 9.28
CA LYS A 186 22.87 -6.07 9.83
C LYS A 186 23.79 -5.26 8.91
N ASP A 187 24.62 -5.94 8.10
CA ASP A 187 25.54 -5.32 7.17
C ASP A 187 25.18 -5.62 5.70
N ASP A 188 23.97 -6.17 5.48
CA ASP A 188 23.51 -6.51 4.15
C ASP A 188 23.20 -5.22 3.37
N LYS A 189 23.82 -5.09 2.20
CA LYS A 189 23.57 -3.97 1.29
C LYS A 189 22.72 -4.45 0.14
N PRO A 190 21.70 -3.67 -0.28
CA PRO A 190 20.94 -4.04 -1.45
C PRO A 190 21.87 -4.15 -2.67
N ASP A 191 21.67 -5.20 -3.45
CA ASP A 191 22.38 -5.32 -4.74
C ASP A 191 21.81 -4.27 -5.70
N MET A 192 22.54 -3.19 -5.90
CA MET A 192 22.17 -2.08 -6.79
C MET A 192 22.44 -2.35 -8.26
N SER A 193 22.89 -3.54 -8.64
CA SER A 193 23.03 -3.92 -10.04
C SER A 193 21.67 -3.87 -10.75
N LEU A 194 21.62 -3.27 -11.93
CA LEU A 194 20.44 -3.21 -12.77
C LEU A 194 20.63 -4.18 -13.94
N ASP A 195 20.31 -5.43 -13.69
CA ASP A 195 20.22 -6.44 -14.74
C ASP A 195 18.75 -6.61 -15.14
N GLY A 196 18.43 -6.30 -16.36
CA GLY A 196 17.09 -6.47 -16.84
C GLY A 196 17.00 -6.38 -18.35
N VAL A 197 16.27 -7.30 -18.94
CA VAL A 197 16.00 -7.32 -20.38
C VAL A 197 14.53 -6.99 -20.60
N ILE A 198 14.26 -5.92 -21.35
CA ILE A 198 12.90 -5.57 -21.76
C ILE A 198 12.39 -6.64 -22.72
N LEU A 199 11.38 -7.39 -22.32
CA LEU A 199 10.72 -8.39 -23.13
C LEU A 199 9.61 -7.82 -23.99
N LYS A 200 8.79 -6.89 -23.42
CA LYS A 200 7.62 -6.34 -24.08
C LYS A 200 7.36 -4.92 -23.59
N LYS A 201 6.87 -4.07 -24.48
CA LYS A 201 6.27 -2.77 -24.18
C LYS A 201 4.85 -2.78 -24.74
N SER A 202 3.89 -2.19 -24.03
CA SER A 202 2.49 -2.10 -24.51
C SER A 202 2.39 -1.30 -25.82
N ASP A 203 3.23 -0.29 -25.97
CA ASP A 203 3.26 0.58 -27.14
C ASP A 203 4.68 0.89 -27.61
N THR A 204 4.83 1.06 -28.90
CA THR A 204 6.01 1.73 -29.48
C THR A 204 5.89 3.26 -29.26
N LEU A 205 6.98 3.98 -29.41
CA LEU A 205 6.96 5.44 -29.32
C LEU A 205 5.92 6.08 -30.29
N GLU A 206 5.84 5.56 -31.52
CA GLU A 206 4.89 6.05 -32.52
C GLU A 206 3.45 5.80 -32.12
N GLN A 207 3.13 4.58 -31.65
CA GLN A 207 1.78 4.24 -31.18
C GLN A 207 1.37 5.09 -29.98
N TYR A 208 2.25 5.24 -29.00
CA TYR A 208 2.00 6.08 -27.83
C TYR A 208 1.78 7.55 -28.22
N SER A 209 2.61 8.10 -29.11
CA SER A 209 2.47 9.47 -29.62
C SER A 209 1.15 9.69 -30.35
N LYS A 210 0.68 8.73 -31.14
CA LYS A 210 -0.64 8.79 -31.80
C LYS A 210 -1.77 8.84 -30.75
N LYS A 211 -1.70 8.02 -29.70
CA LYS A 211 -2.69 8.03 -28.61
C LYS A 211 -2.70 9.38 -27.88
N VAL A 212 -1.53 9.94 -27.56
CA VAL A 212 -1.40 11.26 -26.93
C VAL A 212 -2.04 12.36 -27.82
N ASN A 213 -1.76 12.34 -29.11
CA ASN A 213 -2.35 13.34 -30.05
C ASN A 213 -3.87 13.20 -30.16
N LYS A 214 -4.41 11.99 -30.13
CA LYS A 214 -5.85 11.75 -30.08
C LYS A 214 -6.50 12.34 -28.82
N ILE A 215 -5.85 12.12 -27.66
CA ILE A 215 -6.29 12.69 -26.38
C ILE A 215 -6.27 14.21 -26.42
N LYS A 216 -5.20 14.82 -26.95
CA LYS A 216 -5.13 16.29 -27.12
C LYS A 216 -6.27 16.84 -27.97
N ASN A 217 -6.74 16.10 -28.96
CA ASN A 217 -7.91 16.51 -29.76
C ASN A 217 -9.20 16.42 -28.94
N TYR A 218 -9.40 15.36 -28.15
CA TYR A 218 -10.55 15.25 -27.26
C TYR A 218 -10.62 16.38 -26.22
N ILE A 219 -9.45 16.83 -25.71
CA ILE A 219 -9.38 18.00 -24.82
C ILE A 219 -9.78 19.27 -25.57
N LYS A 220 -9.28 19.49 -26.80
CA LYS A 220 -9.63 20.67 -27.62
C LYS A 220 -11.11 20.73 -28.01
N GLU A 221 -11.73 19.58 -28.23
CA GLU A 221 -13.14 19.41 -28.57
C GLU A 221 -14.05 19.47 -27.32
N GLY A 222 -13.49 19.55 -26.12
CA GLY A 222 -14.23 19.67 -24.87
C GLY A 222 -14.84 18.35 -24.35
N HIS A 223 -14.41 17.22 -24.86
CA HIS A 223 -14.89 15.91 -24.40
C HIS A 223 -14.35 15.53 -23.03
N ILE A 224 -13.13 15.94 -22.71
CA ILE A 224 -12.43 15.67 -21.44
C ILE A 224 -11.56 16.87 -21.06
N PHE A 225 -11.28 17.03 -19.78
CA PHE A 225 -10.33 18.02 -19.26
C PHE A 225 -8.93 17.44 -19.11
N GLN A 226 -8.85 16.21 -18.58
CA GLN A 226 -7.61 15.52 -18.31
C GLN A 226 -7.79 14.00 -18.48
N THR A 227 -6.73 13.29 -18.79
CA THR A 227 -6.67 11.83 -18.73
C THR A 227 -5.24 11.35 -18.58
N VAL A 228 -5.07 10.19 -17.98
CA VAL A 228 -3.77 9.52 -17.86
C VAL A 228 -3.69 8.36 -18.84
N LEU A 229 -2.75 8.44 -19.78
CA LEU A 229 -2.45 7.36 -20.71
C LEU A 229 -1.41 6.44 -20.11
N SER A 230 -1.81 5.22 -19.76
CA SER A 230 -0.93 4.24 -19.17
C SER A 230 -0.04 3.54 -20.19
N GLN A 231 1.13 3.08 -19.74
CA GLN A 231 2.05 2.25 -20.50
C GLN A 231 2.60 1.15 -19.59
N ARG A 232 2.72 -0.07 -20.12
CA ARG A 232 3.30 -1.21 -19.39
C ARG A 232 4.55 -1.74 -20.08
N TRP A 233 5.57 -2.00 -19.28
CA TRP A 233 6.79 -2.66 -19.70
C TRP A 233 6.95 -3.96 -18.96
N THR A 234 7.25 -5.04 -19.68
CA THR A 234 7.58 -6.33 -19.11
C THR A 234 9.08 -6.51 -19.19
N ILE A 235 9.71 -6.74 -18.04
CA ILE A 235 11.16 -6.84 -17.90
C ILE A 235 11.46 -8.19 -17.24
N LYS A 236 12.43 -8.91 -17.80
CA LYS A 236 13.00 -10.10 -17.17
C LYS A 236 14.25 -9.68 -16.40
N THR A 237 14.31 -10.01 -15.12
CA THR A 237 15.44 -9.74 -14.23
C THR A 237 15.76 -10.98 -13.40
N GLY A 238 16.99 -11.09 -12.91
CA GLY A 238 17.42 -12.08 -11.92
C GLY A 238 17.19 -11.63 -10.47
N GLN A 239 16.74 -10.37 -10.26
CA GLN A 239 16.56 -9.79 -8.94
C GLN A 239 15.27 -10.31 -8.27
N SER A 240 15.30 -10.49 -6.94
CA SER A 240 14.09 -10.73 -6.15
C SER A 240 13.24 -9.46 -6.08
N GLY A 241 11.93 -9.60 -5.86
CA GLY A 241 11.05 -8.46 -5.67
C GLY A 241 11.45 -7.61 -4.47
N PHE A 242 11.88 -8.24 -3.38
CA PHE A 242 12.35 -7.48 -2.21
C PHE A 242 13.61 -6.66 -2.50
N ASN A 243 14.56 -7.19 -3.26
CA ASN A 243 15.74 -6.43 -3.68
C ASN A 243 15.38 -5.26 -4.61
N LEU A 244 14.37 -5.43 -5.49
CA LEU A 244 13.82 -4.34 -6.29
C LEU A 244 13.15 -3.28 -5.41
N TYR A 245 12.46 -3.68 -4.34
CA TYR A 245 11.90 -2.75 -3.34
C TYR A 245 13.00 -1.93 -2.66
N GLU A 246 14.07 -2.56 -2.19
CA GLU A 246 15.19 -1.84 -1.56
C GLU A 246 15.81 -0.82 -2.52
N LYS A 247 15.99 -1.18 -3.80
CA LYS A 247 16.47 -0.25 -4.84
C LYS A 247 15.50 0.92 -5.06
N LEU A 248 14.21 0.63 -5.20
CA LEU A 248 13.19 1.66 -5.39
C LEU A 248 13.17 2.63 -4.21
N ARG A 249 13.28 2.11 -2.99
CA ARG A 249 13.35 2.88 -1.75
C ARG A 249 14.51 3.88 -1.71
N GLU A 250 15.67 3.51 -2.27
CA GLU A 250 16.83 4.40 -2.35
C GLU A 250 16.74 5.39 -3.51
N LEU A 251 16.25 4.94 -4.67
CA LEU A 251 16.24 5.75 -5.88
C LEU A 251 15.08 6.73 -5.95
N ASN A 252 13.92 6.35 -5.42
CA ASN A 252 12.69 7.14 -5.49
C ASN A 252 11.87 7.02 -4.20
N PRO A 253 12.39 7.50 -3.06
CA PRO A 253 11.62 7.50 -1.81
C PRO A 253 10.37 8.37 -1.97
N SER A 254 9.26 7.89 -1.46
CA SER A 254 7.96 8.57 -1.50
C SER A 254 7.24 8.44 -0.16
N PRO A 255 6.25 9.29 0.14
CA PRO A 255 5.50 9.22 1.40
C PRO A 255 4.87 7.87 1.70
N TYR A 256 4.53 7.12 0.66
CA TYR A 256 3.89 5.81 0.77
C TYR A 256 4.69 4.77 -0.01
N MET A 257 5.61 4.09 0.67
CA MET A 257 6.36 2.96 0.13
C MET A 257 5.69 1.66 0.57
N TYR A 258 5.54 0.71 -0.34
CA TYR A 258 4.91 -0.56 -0.02
C TYR A 258 5.55 -1.75 -0.74
N TYR A 259 5.57 -2.87 -0.03
CA TYR A 259 5.93 -4.18 -0.52
C TYR A 259 4.91 -5.19 -0.01
N PHE A 260 4.37 -5.99 -0.91
CA PHE A 260 3.48 -7.11 -0.61
C PHE A 260 4.03 -8.37 -1.25
N ASN A 261 4.14 -9.45 -0.48
CA ASN A 261 4.44 -10.79 -0.96
C ASN A 261 3.21 -11.68 -0.79
N PHE A 262 2.56 -12.07 -1.89
CA PHE A 262 1.42 -12.99 -1.90
C PHE A 262 1.84 -14.45 -2.15
N GLY A 263 3.13 -14.72 -2.32
CA GLY A 263 3.73 -16.02 -2.59
C GLY A 263 3.98 -16.25 -4.07
N ASP A 264 2.94 -16.22 -4.89
CA ASP A 264 3.04 -16.44 -6.34
C ASP A 264 3.47 -15.18 -7.10
N PHE A 265 3.25 -14.01 -6.51
CA PHE A 265 3.65 -12.71 -7.03
C PHE A 265 3.89 -11.71 -5.89
N GLU A 266 4.56 -10.62 -6.24
CA GLU A 266 4.88 -9.52 -5.33
C GLU A 266 4.39 -8.20 -5.93
N ILE A 267 3.94 -7.27 -5.08
CA ILE A 267 3.57 -5.91 -5.47
C ILE A 267 4.51 -4.94 -4.76
N ILE A 268 5.16 -4.08 -5.55
CA ILE A 268 6.15 -3.13 -5.06
C ILE A 268 5.75 -1.75 -5.56
N GLY A 269 5.80 -0.75 -4.70
CA GLY A 269 5.47 0.59 -5.14
C GLY A 269 6.03 1.70 -4.27
N SER A 270 6.06 2.87 -4.90
CA SER A 270 6.43 4.15 -4.34
C SER A 270 5.38 5.16 -4.79
N SER A 271 4.50 5.58 -3.89
CA SER A 271 3.40 6.50 -4.20
C SER A 271 3.58 7.82 -3.48
N PRO A 272 3.43 8.95 -4.18
CA PRO A 272 3.47 10.28 -3.56
C PRO A 272 2.13 10.67 -2.94
N GLU A 273 1.02 9.98 -3.27
CA GLU A 273 -0.32 10.49 -3.06
C GLU A 273 -1.19 9.53 -2.26
N MET A 274 -1.94 10.11 -1.34
CA MET A 274 -3.00 9.45 -0.57
C MET A 274 -4.33 9.64 -1.28
N ILE A 275 -5.01 8.54 -1.63
CA ILE A 275 -6.34 8.60 -2.22
C ILE A 275 -7.36 9.07 -1.18
N VAL A 276 -7.45 8.35 -0.06
CA VAL A 276 -8.39 8.65 1.02
C VAL A 276 -7.85 8.13 2.34
N LYS A 277 -8.05 8.89 3.41
CA LYS A 277 -7.79 8.48 4.80
C LYS A 277 -9.02 8.77 5.64
N GLN A 278 -9.42 7.83 6.48
CA GLN A 278 -10.41 8.04 7.52
C GLN A 278 -9.73 7.97 8.90
N SER A 279 -9.95 8.97 9.74
CA SER A 279 -9.51 9.01 11.13
C SER A 279 -10.51 9.82 11.95
N ASP A 280 -10.88 9.34 13.15
CA ASP A 280 -11.76 10.03 14.11
C ASP A 280 -13.06 10.59 13.50
N ASN A 281 -13.76 9.80 12.71
CA ASN A 281 -15.00 10.17 11.99
C ASN A 281 -14.82 11.30 10.95
N LYS A 282 -13.58 11.61 10.55
CA LYS A 282 -13.27 12.52 9.46
C LYS A 282 -12.67 11.76 8.31
N VAL A 283 -12.99 12.18 7.10
CA VAL A 283 -12.41 11.64 5.87
C VAL A 283 -11.53 12.74 5.25
N TYR A 284 -10.35 12.35 4.82
CA TYR A 284 -9.35 13.23 4.23
C TYR A 284 -8.97 12.72 2.85
N THR A 285 -8.77 13.63 1.95
CA THR A 285 -8.09 13.41 0.66
C THR A 285 -7.09 14.53 0.44
N CYS A 286 -6.05 14.29 -0.32
CA CYS A 286 -4.98 15.24 -0.55
C CYS A 286 -4.62 15.25 -2.04
N PRO A 287 -5.42 15.91 -2.90
CA PRO A 287 -5.10 16.02 -4.31
C PRO A 287 -3.81 16.81 -4.51
N ILE A 288 -2.91 16.30 -5.36
CA ILE A 288 -1.61 16.89 -5.67
C ILE A 288 -1.58 17.25 -7.14
N ALA A 289 -1.17 18.49 -7.45
CA ALA A 289 -0.89 18.94 -8.80
C ALA A 289 0.27 19.94 -8.79
N GLY A 290 0.96 20.03 -9.92
CA GLY A 290 2.12 20.89 -10.06
C GLY A 290 3.39 20.33 -9.42
N THR A 291 4.51 20.49 -10.11
CA THR A 291 5.80 19.99 -9.60
C THR A 291 6.94 20.89 -10.04
N ARG A 292 7.85 21.16 -9.11
CA ARG A 292 9.16 21.76 -9.37
C ARG A 292 10.25 20.88 -8.78
N LYS A 293 11.44 20.93 -9.37
CA LYS A 293 12.63 20.29 -8.77
C LYS A 293 12.98 21.01 -7.48
N ARG A 294 13.52 20.27 -6.51
CA ARG A 294 14.05 20.89 -5.28
C ARG A 294 15.24 21.77 -5.63
N GLY A 295 15.34 22.91 -4.95
CA GLY A 295 16.47 23.81 -5.08
C GLY A 295 17.76 23.21 -4.48
N ALA A 296 18.91 23.55 -5.05
CA ALA A 296 20.20 23.14 -4.49
C ALA A 296 20.53 23.88 -3.16
N THR A 297 19.93 25.05 -2.94
CA THR A 297 20.00 25.82 -1.69
C THR A 297 18.60 26.15 -1.21
N LYS A 298 18.48 26.55 0.06
CA LYS A 298 17.20 26.94 0.65
C LYS A 298 16.56 28.14 -0.08
N GLU A 299 17.36 29.11 -0.49
CA GLU A 299 16.91 30.29 -1.23
C GLU A 299 16.35 29.91 -2.61
N GLN A 300 17.03 29.01 -3.32
CA GLN A 300 16.54 28.47 -4.59
C GLN A 300 15.25 27.67 -4.42
N ASP A 301 15.14 26.89 -3.36
CA ASP A 301 13.96 26.08 -3.07
C ASP A 301 12.74 26.97 -2.81
N ILE A 302 12.89 28.05 -2.04
CA ILE A 302 11.84 29.06 -1.80
C ILE A 302 11.43 29.75 -3.12
N ALA A 303 12.40 30.13 -3.95
CA ALA A 303 12.09 30.77 -5.22
C ALA A 303 11.31 29.84 -6.18
N LEU A 304 11.62 28.54 -6.20
CA LEU A 304 10.90 27.54 -6.98
C LEU A 304 9.48 27.28 -6.43
N GLU A 305 9.30 27.34 -5.11
CA GLU A 305 8.00 27.29 -4.45
C GLU A 305 7.13 28.50 -4.87
N GLU A 306 7.68 29.73 -4.78
CA GLU A 306 6.99 30.95 -5.20
C GLU A 306 6.62 30.91 -6.68
N GLU A 307 7.54 30.46 -7.55
CA GLU A 307 7.28 30.26 -8.97
C GLU A 307 6.11 29.30 -9.20
N LEU A 308 6.10 28.14 -8.52
CA LEU A 308 5.05 27.13 -8.63
C LEU A 308 3.69 27.71 -8.20
N LEU A 309 3.65 28.40 -7.08
CA LEU A 309 2.43 29.03 -6.56
C LEU A 309 1.91 30.18 -7.44
N ALA A 310 2.78 30.83 -8.21
CA ALA A 310 2.41 31.88 -9.15
C ALA A 310 1.98 31.34 -10.54
N ASP A 311 2.28 30.08 -10.87
CA ASP A 311 1.97 29.49 -12.16
C ASP A 311 0.45 29.28 -12.31
N GLU A 312 -0.17 30.05 -13.22
CA GLU A 312 -1.63 30.01 -13.44
C GLU A 312 -2.13 28.66 -13.93
N LYS A 313 -1.35 27.96 -14.76
CA LYS A 313 -1.72 26.64 -15.30
C LYS A 313 -1.71 25.58 -14.19
N GLU A 314 -0.65 25.53 -13.40
CA GLU A 314 -0.53 24.57 -12.30
C GLU A 314 -1.60 24.81 -11.23
N ARG A 315 -1.91 26.08 -10.95
CA ARG A 315 -3.00 26.46 -10.03
C ARG A 315 -4.37 26.04 -10.56
N ALA A 316 -4.65 26.25 -11.86
CA ALA A 316 -5.90 25.85 -12.47
C ALA A 316 -6.09 24.33 -12.42
N GLU A 317 -5.04 23.56 -12.68
CA GLU A 317 -5.06 22.09 -12.54
C GLU A 317 -5.32 21.68 -11.09
N HIS A 318 -4.65 22.30 -10.15
CA HIS A 318 -4.86 22.01 -8.71
C HIS A 318 -6.30 22.27 -8.27
N VAL A 319 -6.86 23.42 -8.63
CA VAL A 319 -8.26 23.75 -8.31
C VAL A 319 -9.24 22.76 -8.93
N MET A 320 -8.99 22.30 -10.15
CA MET A 320 -9.78 21.26 -10.82
C MET A 320 -9.75 19.95 -10.03
N LEU A 321 -8.56 19.49 -9.58
CA LEU A 321 -8.43 18.26 -8.79
C LEU A 321 -9.06 18.40 -7.40
N VAL A 322 -8.94 19.56 -6.75
CA VAL A 322 -9.60 19.85 -5.46
C VAL A 322 -11.13 19.80 -5.62
N ASP A 323 -11.67 20.36 -6.68
CA ASP A 323 -13.12 20.35 -6.93
C ASP A 323 -13.63 18.93 -7.20
N LEU A 324 -12.89 18.13 -7.95
CA LEU A 324 -13.19 16.70 -8.16
C LEU A 324 -13.17 15.94 -6.84
N ALA A 325 -12.11 16.08 -6.05
CA ALA A 325 -11.97 15.42 -4.75
C ALA A 325 -13.10 15.80 -3.78
N ARG A 326 -13.49 17.09 -3.75
CA ARG A 326 -14.61 17.57 -2.94
C ARG A 326 -15.94 16.91 -3.37
N ASN A 327 -16.15 16.74 -4.67
CA ASN A 327 -17.34 16.08 -5.20
C ASN A 327 -17.37 14.57 -4.86
N ASP A 328 -16.23 13.89 -4.99
CA ASP A 328 -16.11 12.46 -4.67
C ASP A 328 -16.34 12.18 -3.18
N MET A 329 -15.86 13.06 -2.30
CA MET A 329 -16.11 12.94 -0.86
C MET A 329 -17.56 13.25 -0.46
N GLY A 330 -18.33 13.90 -1.30
CA GLY A 330 -19.74 14.21 -1.06
C GLY A 330 -20.72 13.10 -1.45
N ARG A 331 -20.26 12.08 -2.14
CA ARG A 331 -21.05 10.91 -2.54
C ARG A 331 -21.02 9.82 -1.48
#